data_84583e001ebf93f9e49aec631c43221c
#
_entry.id   84583e001ebf93f9e49aec631c43221c
#
_cell.length_a   1.000
_cell.length_b   1.000
_cell.length_c   1.000
_cell.angle_alpha   90.00
_cell.angle_beta   90.00
_cell.angle_gamma   90.00
#
_symmetry.space_group_name_H-M   'P 1'
#
loop_
_entity.id
_entity.type
_entity.pdbx_description
1 polymer ?
#
loop_
_entity_poly.entity_id
_entity_poly.type
_entity_poly.pdbx_seq_one_letter_code
_entity_poly.pdbx_strand_id
1 'polypeptide(L)'
;MPATKKLILIVIDGLTPSMLEDTLERGAAPSLRLLSDHGRYRRAVSTFPSLTPVCLSALVTGAHPDVHEIPHLVWYHRGEKRLVEYGSSFGAVLAAGARQSLIDTIYGLNASHLGRDAVTVYEALEDAGLTAGAINITCYRGRHPHRPTVPFLTRPAHGPSRFFFYNLFESDVTGAPLSVRNRPRGTIDAYAAAVGRWLVTRDGFDFLAFYLSDYDYASHVQGPDAAHAALARCDEAVGGLIEAAGGADEFLERYAIILCSDHGQTPVSEVARLEDVFPDELVTASNRAGMVYTDADPATLAKRLDGNPGVDVVLWREGDEAVARREGEELRFSPAATSGDASILDHHDGRERAWAALANPNAGELVVSAAGGWEFADLAGRHHAGGGSHGSLLAGDSEVPMLAVGLDVLPASIIEVMPAVLDHFGVAAPPYARVLTKA
;
A
#
# COMPACT_ATOMS: atom_id res chain seq x y z
N MET A 1 -7.90 33.83 -10.37
CA MET A 1 -8.37 32.43 -10.23
C MET A 1 -8.59 32.20 -8.74
N PRO A 2 -9.58 31.42 -8.29
CA PRO A 2 -9.63 31.00 -6.90
C PRO A 2 -8.31 30.30 -6.54
N ALA A 3 -7.86 30.46 -5.31
CA ALA A 3 -6.67 29.76 -4.83
C ALA A 3 -6.89 28.24 -4.93
N THR A 4 -5.85 27.49 -5.36
CA THR A 4 -5.89 26.02 -5.39
C THR A 4 -6.17 25.50 -3.97
N LYS A 5 -7.18 24.63 -3.82
CA LYS A 5 -7.48 24.01 -2.53
C LYS A 5 -6.29 23.15 -2.08
N LYS A 6 -6.07 23.10 -0.78
CA LYS A 6 -5.17 22.11 -0.19
C LYS A 6 -5.72 20.72 -0.40
N LEU A 7 -4.87 19.69 -0.36
CA LEU A 7 -5.32 18.32 -0.63
C LEU A 7 -4.99 17.40 0.53
N ILE A 8 -5.97 16.60 0.95
CA ILE A 8 -5.78 15.50 1.91
C ILE A 8 -5.99 14.18 1.18
N LEU A 9 -4.95 13.35 1.16
CA LEU A 9 -5.03 11.95 0.76
C LEU A 9 -5.32 11.11 2.01
N ILE A 10 -6.51 10.55 2.11
CA ILE A 10 -6.94 9.65 3.19
C ILE A 10 -6.77 8.23 2.69
N VAL A 11 -5.93 7.44 3.35
CA VAL A 11 -5.73 6.02 3.04
C VAL A 11 -6.21 5.21 4.24
N ILE A 12 -7.23 4.36 4.03
CA ILE A 12 -7.71 3.37 5.01
C ILE A 12 -7.20 2.02 4.55
N ASP A 13 -6.21 1.49 5.26
CA ASP A 13 -5.50 0.26 4.94
C ASP A 13 -6.44 -0.94 4.83
N GLY A 14 -6.34 -1.70 3.75
CA GLY A 14 -7.09 -2.93 3.54
C GLY A 14 -8.60 -2.77 3.34
N LEU A 15 -9.12 -1.53 3.24
CA LEU A 15 -10.56 -1.29 3.10
C LEU A 15 -11.07 -1.81 1.75
N THR A 16 -12.04 -2.72 1.81
CA THR A 16 -12.70 -3.24 0.60
C THR A 16 -13.81 -2.31 0.10
N PRO A 17 -14.06 -2.26 -1.21
CA PRO A 17 -15.20 -1.52 -1.76
C PRO A 17 -16.54 -1.94 -1.16
N SER A 18 -16.77 -3.26 -0.99
CA SER A 18 -18.00 -3.81 -0.43
C SER A 18 -18.25 -3.34 1.01
N MET A 19 -17.22 -3.31 1.86
CA MET A 19 -17.35 -2.82 3.24
C MET A 19 -17.70 -1.34 3.29
N LEU A 20 -17.07 -0.51 2.44
CA LEU A 20 -17.40 0.92 2.36
C LEU A 20 -18.84 1.12 1.89
N GLU A 21 -19.22 0.49 0.78
CA GLU A 21 -20.55 0.60 0.16
C GLU A 21 -21.65 0.18 1.15
N ASP A 22 -21.52 -0.98 1.80
CA ASP A 22 -22.44 -1.47 2.82
C ASP A 22 -22.54 -0.52 4.04
N THR A 23 -21.41 -0.01 4.51
CA THR A 23 -21.38 0.90 5.65
C THR A 23 -22.05 2.25 5.31
N LEU A 24 -21.86 2.75 4.09
CA LEU A 24 -22.55 3.95 3.60
C LEU A 24 -24.05 3.72 3.44
N GLU A 25 -24.49 2.57 2.90
CA GLU A 25 -25.91 2.23 2.79
C GLU A 25 -26.61 2.17 4.14
N ARG A 26 -25.96 1.61 5.15
CA ARG A 26 -26.46 1.54 6.55
C ARG A 26 -26.45 2.90 7.28
N GLY A 27 -25.81 3.92 6.72
CA GLY A 27 -25.64 5.22 7.39
C GLY A 27 -24.75 5.17 8.63
N ALA A 28 -23.84 4.18 8.71
CA ALA A 28 -23.00 3.94 9.87
C ALA A 28 -21.67 4.71 9.86
N ALA A 29 -21.40 5.50 8.81
CA ALA A 29 -20.18 6.30 8.64
C ALA A 29 -20.54 7.71 8.12
N PRO A 30 -20.98 8.62 8.98
CA PRO A 30 -21.48 9.94 8.58
C PRO A 30 -20.43 10.83 7.92
N SER A 31 -19.16 10.74 8.34
CA SER A 31 -18.06 11.53 7.76
C SER A 31 -17.71 11.04 6.37
N LEU A 32 -17.60 9.72 6.17
CA LEU A 32 -17.37 9.11 4.86
C LEU A 32 -18.57 9.32 3.94
N ARG A 33 -19.81 9.32 4.49
CA ARG A 33 -21.01 9.66 3.74
C ARG A 33 -20.96 11.11 3.24
N LEU A 34 -20.58 12.07 4.08
CA LEU A 34 -20.40 13.47 3.66
C LEU A 34 -19.45 13.57 2.48
N LEU A 35 -18.30 12.88 2.52
CA LEU A 35 -17.35 12.90 1.42
C LEU A 35 -17.94 12.25 0.14
N SER A 36 -18.66 11.14 0.29
CA SER A 36 -19.31 10.45 -0.83
C SER A 36 -20.39 11.31 -1.49
N ASP A 37 -21.19 12.02 -0.71
CA ASP A 37 -22.28 12.87 -1.21
C ASP A 37 -21.77 14.12 -1.98
N HIS A 38 -20.52 14.55 -1.71
CA HIS A 38 -19.89 15.71 -2.36
C HIS A 38 -18.79 15.31 -3.35
N GLY A 39 -18.55 14.03 -3.55
CA GLY A 39 -17.49 13.48 -4.39
C GLY A 39 -17.98 12.61 -5.52
N ARG A 40 -16.99 12.03 -6.23
CA ARG A 40 -17.19 10.98 -7.22
C ARG A 40 -16.55 9.71 -6.70
N TYR A 41 -17.23 8.59 -6.82
CA TYR A 41 -16.79 7.28 -6.36
C TYR A 41 -16.63 6.31 -7.52
N ARG A 42 -15.63 5.42 -7.42
CA ARG A 42 -15.48 4.22 -8.23
C ARG A 42 -14.72 3.14 -7.46
N ARG A 43 -14.83 1.90 -7.92
CA ARG A 43 -13.87 0.86 -7.60
C ARG A 43 -12.65 1.06 -8.49
N ALA A 44 -11.48 1.10 -7.89
CA ALA A 44 -10.18 1.26 -8.54
C ALA A 44 -9.33 0.01 -8.35
N VAL A 45 -8.18 -0.05 -9.01
CA VAL A 45 -7.30 -1.24 -8.99
C VAL A 45 -6.00 -0.93 -8.26
N SER A 46 -5.61 -1.82 -7.36
CA SER A 46 -4.30 -1.81 -6.69
C SER A 46 -3.20 -2.39 -7.58
N THR A 47 -1.95 -2.36 -7.11
CA THR A 47 -0.81 -3.03 -7.77
C THR A 47 -0.71 -4.50 -7.36
N PHE A 48 0.32 -5.23 -7.86
CA PHE A 48 0.61 -6.61 -7.48
C PHE A 48 2.12 -6.79 -7.21
N PRO A 49 2.48 -7.52 -6.15
CA PRO A 49 1.63 -8.08 -5.09
C PRO A 49 0.87 -7.00 -4.31
N SER A 50 -0.41 -7.26 -3.99
CA SER A 50 -1.26 -6.31 -3.25
C SER A 50 -0.97 -6.37 -1.74
N LEU A 51 0.25 -6.00 -1.40
CA LEU A 51 0.82 -5.98 -0.04
C LEU A 51 1.15 -4.54 0.36
N THR A 52 0.88 -4.16 1.60
CA THR A 52 0.98 -2.78 2.11
C THR A 52 2.26 -2.04 1.68
N PRO A 53 3.50 -2.54 1.86
CA PRO A 53 4.69 -1.78 1.46
C PRO A 53 4.81 -1.60 -0.06
N VAL A 54 4.32 -2.55 -0.86
CA VAL A 54 4.28 -2.47 -2.33
C VAL A 54 3.24 -1.44 -2.76
N CYS A 55 2.02 -1.54 -2.21
CA CYS A 55 0.90 -0.66 -2.56
C CYS A 55 1.12 0.78 -2.10
N LEU A 56 1.62 1.00 -0.88
CA LEU A 56 1.93 2.36 -0.41
C LEU A 56 3.08 2.99 -1.19
N SER A 57 4.07 2.19 -1.62
CA SER A 57 5.11 2.69 -2.52
C SER A 57 4.53 3.09 -3.87
N ALA A 58 3.66 2.26 -4.45
CA ALA A 58 2.97 2.56 -5.70
C ALA A 58 2.08 3.82 -5.59
N LEU A 59 1.34 3.96 -4.49
CA LEU A 59 0.43 5.08 -4.26
C LEU A 59 1.16 6.42 -4.18
N VAL A 60 2.31 6.47 -3.47
CA VAL A 60 3.04 7.74 -3.29
C VAL A 60 4.04 8.05 -4.39
N THR A 61 4.42 7.07 -5.23
CA THR A 61 5.34 7.29 -6.36
C THR A 61 4.63 7.34 -7.71
N GLY A 62 3.38 6.89 -7.80
CA GLY A 62 2.68 6.73 -9.08
C GLY A 62 3.30 5.67 -9.99
N ALA A 63 4.05 4.73 -9.43
CA ALA A 63 4.80 3.71 -10.14
C ALA A 63 4.36 2.30 -9.73
N HIS A 64 4.51 1.34 -10.62
CA HIS A 64 4.45 -0.08 -10.31
C HIS A 64 5.78 -0.60 -9.72
N PRO A 65 5.84 -1.85 -9.21
CA PRO A 65 7.02 -2.45 -8.60
C PRO A 65 8.30 -2.45 -9.46
N ASP A 66 8.18 -2.48 -10.77
CA ASP A 66 9.31 -2.40 -11.71
C ASP A 66 10.11 -1.10 -11.63
N VAL A 67 9.47 -0.01 -11.17
CA VAL A 67 10.10 1.31 -11.02
C VAL A 67 10.38 1.63 -9.55
N HIS A 68 9.44 1.37 -8.63
CA HIS A 68 9.69 1.67 -7.22
C HIS A 68 10.51 0.60 -6.48
N GLU A 69 10.76 -0.57 -7.07
CA GLU A 69 11.68 -1.64 -6.65
C GLU A 69 11.34 -2.34 -5.32
N ILE A 70 10.20 -2.08 -4.70
CA ILE A 70 9.71 -2.83 -3.53
C ILE A 70 8.91 -4.04 -4.03
N PRO A 71 9.45 -5.29 -3.90
CA PRO A 71 8.82 -6.44 -4.56
C PRO A 71 7.75 -7.10 -3.69
N HIS A 72 7.90 -7.06 -2.35
CA HIS A 72 7.11 -7.85 -1.42
C HIS A 72 7.23 -7.33 0.02
N LEU A 73 6.42 -7.83 0.93
CA LEU A 73 6.52 -7.56 2.37
C LEU A 73 7.76 -8.24 2.99
N VAL A 74 8.11 -9.42 2.48
CA VAL A 74 9.33 -10.16 2.82
C VAL A 74 10.03 -10.62 1.54
N TRP A 75 11.32 -10.32 1.36
CA TRP A 75 12.03 -10.59 0.11
C TRP A 75 13.54 -10.77 0.34
N TYR A 76 14.24 -11.34 -0.66
CA TYR A 76 15.68 -11.55 -0.58
C TYR A 76 16.46 -10.46 -1.30
N HIS A 77 17.25 -9.71 -0.54
CA HIS A 77 18.14 -8.68 -1.10
C HIS A 77 19.42 -9.33 -1.62
N ARG A 78 19.47 -9.53 -2.96
CA ARG A 78 20.60 -10.25 -3.61
C ARG A 78 21.95 -9.59 -3.33
N GLY A 79 22.04 -8.27 -3.37
CA GLY A 79 23.28 -7.53 -3.12
C GLY A 79 23.79 -7.65 -1.68
N GLU A 80 22.92 -7.66 -0.71
CA GLU A 80 23.27 -7.79 0.72
C GLU A 80 23.21 -9.25 1.19
N LYS A 81 22.74 -10.18 0.36
CA LYS A 81 22.61 -11.61 0.65
C LYS A 81 21.88 -11.92 1.93
N ARG A 82 20.77 -11.23 2.16
CA ARG A 82 19.92 -11.39 3.34
C ARG A 82 18.44 -11.20 3.02
N LEU A 83 17.60 -11.66 3.94
CA LEU A 83 16.19 -11.34 3.92
C LEU A 83 15.96 -9.88 4.36
N VAL A 84 15.05 -9.20 3.69
CA VAL A 84 14.41 -7.96 4.09
C VAL A 84 13.00 -8.31 4.56
N GLU A 85 12.59 -7.75 5.69
CA GLU A 85 11.30 -8.03 6.30
C GLU A 85 10.74 -6.73 6.90
N TYR A 86 9.50 -6.35 6.52
CA TYR A 86 8.88 -5.08 6.87
C TYR A 86 7.79 -5.18 7.94
N GLY A 87 7.73 -6.27 8.71
CA GLY A 87 6.79 -6.42 9.82
C GLY A 87 5.57 -7.30 9.52
N SER A 88 5.74 -8.38 8.73
CA SER A 88 4.66 -9.32 8.42
C SER A 88 4.09 -10.01 9.67
N SER A 89 4.97 -10.50 10.55
CA SER A 89 4.61 -11.00 11.87
C SER A 89 5.78 -10.90 12.85
N PHE A 90 5.49 -10.97 14.15
CA PHE A 90 6.54 -10.99 15.16
C PHE A 90 7.50 -12.19 14.97
N GLY A 91 6.97 -13.34 14.57
CA GLY A 91 7.76 -14.53 14.29
C GLY A 91 8.68 -14.35 13.07
N ALA A 92 8.16 -13.81 11.97
CA ALA A 92 8.93 -13.54 10.77
C ALA A 92 10.02 -12.49 11.01
N VAL A 93 9.71 -11.42 11.76
CA VAL A 93 10.69 -10.41 12.21
C VAL A 93 11.85 -11.04 12.99
N LEU A 94 11.56 -11.99 13.87
CA LEU A 94 12.61 -12.74 14.61
C LEU A 94 13.41 -13.66 13.68
N ALA A 95 12.75 -14.36 12.76
CA ALA A 95 13.37 -15.28 11.81
C ALA A 95 14.31 -14.55 10.82
N ALA A 96 13.92 -13.37 10.35
CA ALA A 96 14.73 -12.52 9.47
C ALA A 96 15.80 -11.70 10.21
N GLY A 97 15.73 -11.63 11.56
CA GLY A 97 16.64 -10.85 12.41
C GLY A 97 16.02 -9.54 12.89
N ALA A 98 15.44 -9.56 14.10
CA ALA A 98 14.61 -8.48 14.65
C ALA A 98 15.20 -7.07 14.55
N ARG A 99 16.51 -6.92 14.84
CA ARG A 99 17.17 -5.61 14.76
C ARG A 99 17.20 -5.08 13.32
N GLN A 100 17.51 -5.95 12.36
CA GLN A 100 17.62 -5.56 10.97
C GLN A 100 16.24 -5.31 10.37
N SER A 101 15.25 -6.15 10.66
CA SER A 101 13.85 -5.94 10.22
C SER A 101 13.31 -4.60 10.74
N LEU A 102 13.59 -4.23 11.98
CA LEU A 102 13.22 -2.91 12.52
C LEU A 102 13.91 -1.76 11.76
N ILE A 103 15.21 -1.92 11.42
CA ILE A 103 15.94 -0.93 10.61
C ILE A 103 15.34 -0.85 9.19
N ASP A 104 15.03 -2.00 8.58
CA ASP A 104 14.44 -2.05 7.24
C ASP A 104 13.06 -1.39 7.20
N THR A 105 12.20 -1.66 8.19
CA THR A 105 10.87 -1.06 8.31
C THR A 105 10.92 0.45 8.56
N ILE A 106 11.78 0.89 9.50
CA ILE A 106 11.84 2.31 9.87
C ILE A 106 12.59 3.13 8.84
N TYR A 107 13.71 2.63 8.29
CA TYR A 107 14.62 3.40 7.45
C TYR A 107 14.84 2.79 6.06
N GLY A 108 15.06 1.47 6.01
CA GLY A 108 15.55 0.76 4.82
C GLY A 108 14.65 0.97 3.61
N LEU A 109 13.34 0.82 3.78
CA LEU A 109 12.35 1.03 2.72
C LEU A 109 12.60 2.37 2.02
N ASN A 110 12.70 3.46 2.78
CA ASN A 110 12.80 4.83 2.25
C ASN A 110 14.23 5.26 1.87
N ALA A 111 15.24 4.72 2.54
CA ALA A 111 16.62 5.18 2.38
C ALA A 111 17.42 4.40 1.33
N SER A 112 17.08 3.12 1.10
CA SER A 112 17.91 2.22 0.28
C SER A 112 17.14 1.26 -0.61
N HIS A 113 15.89 0.89 -0.27
CA HIS A 113 15.14 -0.11 -1.01
C HIS A 113 14.23 0.51 -2.07
N LEU A 114 13.65 1.68 -1.79
CA LEU A 114 12.84 2.41 -2.76
C LEU A 114 13.72 2.88 -3.92
N GLY A 115 13.37 2.48 -5.13
CA GLY A 115 14.10 2.77 -6.36
C GLY A 115 14.51 4.25 -6.47
N ARG A 116 15.73 4.49 -6.95
CA ARG A 116 16.26 5.85 -7.04
C ARG A 116 15.57 6.71 -8.09
N ASP A 117 15.04 6.04 -9.13
CA ASP A 117 14.34 6.70 -10.24
C ASP A 117 12.87 6.98 -9.91
N ALA A 118 12.33 6.34 -8.86
CA ALA A 118 11.01 6.63 -8.36
C ALA A 118 11.02 7.92 -7.51
N VAL A 119 10.22 8.90 -7.88
CA VAL A 119 10.03 10.16 -7.15
C VAL A 119 8.76 10.06 -6.31
N THR A 120 8.81 10.43 -5.03
CA THR A 120 7.60 10.44 -4.20
C THR A 120 6.80 11.72 -4.42
N VAL A 121 5.50 11.67 -4.14
CA VAL A 121 4.62 12.85 -4.17
C VAL A 121 5.15 13.97 -3.26
N TYR A 122 5.76 13.61 -2.13
CA TYR A 122 6.36 14.59 -1.21
C TYR A 122 7.55 15.30 -1.84
N GLU A 123 8.47 14.55 -2.45
CA GLU A 123 9.64 15.10 -3.13
C GLU A 123 9.22 16.05 -4.27
N ALA A 124 8.27 15.63 -5.11
CA ALA A 124 7.80 16.41 -6.24
C ALA A 124 7.11 17.72 -5.81
N LEU A 125 6.26 17.66 -4.78
CA LEU A 125 5.56 18.85 -4.28
C LEU A 125 6.51 19.83 -3.58
N GLU A 126 7.44 19.32 -2.77
CA GLU A 126 8.42 20.18 -2.06
C GLU A 126 9.45 20.79 -3.00
N ASP A 127 9.87 20.08 -4.04
CA ASP A 127 10.69 20.63 -5.13
C ASP A 127 9.96 21.76 -5.89
N ALA A 128 8.61 21.75 -5.90
CA ALA A 128 7.76 22.82 -6.44
C ALA A 128 7.42 23.93 -5.42
N GLY A 129 7.97 23.87 -4.20
CA GLY A 129 7.80 24.88 -3.16
C GLY A 129 6.52 24.73 -2.31
N LEU A 130 5.83 23.59 -2.39
CA LEU A 130 4.66 23.27 -1.60
C LEU A 130 5.05 22.56 -0.30
N THR A 131 4.21 22.68 0.72
CA THR A 131 4.43 22.02 2.02
C THR A 131 3.73 20.67 2.06
N ALA A 132 4.49 19.58 2.07
CA ALA A 132 3.96 18.23 2.16
C ALA A 132 3.96 17.69 3.59
N GLY A 133 2.95 16.88 3.91
CA GLY A 133 2.82 16.19 5.19
C GLY A 133 2.55 14.70 5.04
N ALA A 134 3.05 13.90 5.98
CA ALA A 134 2.78 12.47 6.08
C ALA A 134 2.53 12.06 7.53
N ILE A 135 1.46 11.31 7.76
CA ILE A 135 1.10 10.73 9.06
C ILE A 135 1.01 9.22 8.91
N ASN A 136 1.86 8.50 9.63
CA ASN A 136 1.93 7.03 9.74
C ASN A 136 2.17 6.24 8.45
N ILE A 137 2.24 6.85 7.28
CA ILE A 137 2.49 6.15 6.03
C ILE A 137 3.94 5.62 5.98
N THR A 138 4.12 4.37 5.60
CA THR A 138 5.44 3.70 5.66
C THR A 138 6.37 4.12 4.53
N CYS A 139 5.84 4.45 3.35
CA CYS A 139 6.62 5.04 2.26
C CYS A 139 6.56 6.57 2.39
N TYR A 140 7.60 7.15 2.98
CA TYR A 140 7.65 8.57 3.36
C TYR A 140 8.88 9.32 2.84
N ARG A 141 9.67 8.76 1.95
CA ARG A 141 10.88 9.45 1.46
C ARG A 141 10.59 10.88 1.02
N GLY A 142 11.35 11.82 1.58
CA GLY A 142 11.22 13.25 1.33
C GLY A 142 12.56 13.97 1.50
N ARG A 143 12.54 15.31 1.44
CA ARG A 143 13.75 16.13 1.38
C ARG A 143 14.28 16.57 2.75
N HIS A 144 13.48 16.43 3.82
CA HIS A 144 13.81 17.00 5.13
C HIS A 144 14.30 15.94 6.12
N PRO A 145 15.44 16.19 6.82
CA PRO A 145 15.91 15.30 7.88
C PRO A 145 15.11 15.52 9.17
N HIS A 146 14.59 14.43 9.73
CA HIS A 146 13.86 14.41 11.00
C HIS A 146 14.60 13.59 12.04
N ARG A 147 14.80 14.15 13.22
CA ARG A 147 15.39 13.43 14.36
C ARG A 147 14.33 12.59 15.05
N PRO A 148 14.69 11.37 15.50
CA PRO A 148 13.75 10.55 16.27
C PRO A 148 13.38 11.21 17.59
N THR A 149 12.14 10.99 18.05
CA THR A 149 11.65 11.44 19.37
C THR A 149 11.98 10.46 20.49
N VAL A 150 12.40 9.24 20.14
CA VAL A 150 12.71 8.17 21.10
C VAL A 150 14.23 8.03 21.25
N PRO A 151 14.75 7.91 22.52
CA PRO A 151 16.20 8.00 22.77
C PRO A 151 17.02 6.82 22.22
N PHE A 152 16.40 5.68 21.94
CA PHE A 152 17.09 4.50 21.41
C PHE A 152 17.32 4.55 19.89
N LEU A 153 16.67 5.46 19.18
CA LEU A 153 16.91 5.74 17.77
C LEU A 153 17.79 6.98 17.66
N THR A 154 18.87 6.90 16.92
CA THR A 154 19.83 8.00 16.77
C THR A 154 19.96 8.50 15.33
N ARG A 155 19.55 7.66 14.35
CA ARG A 155 19.65 7.99 12.94
C ARG A 155 18.44 8.87 12.52
N PRO A 156 18.67 10.01 11.84
CA PRO A 156 17.57 10.77 11.26
C PRO A 156 16.93 10.01 10.09
N ALA A 157 15.63 10.20 9.91
CA ALA A 157 14.89 9.82 8.71
C ALA A 157 14.74 11.03 7.78
N HIS A 158 14.64 10.79 6.46
CA HIS A 158 14.34 11.82 5.49
C HIS A 158 12.90 11.67 5.02
N GLY A 159 12.06 12.62 5.38
CA GLY A 159 10.63 12.64 5.09
C GLY A 159 10.17 14.00 4.55
N PRO A 160 8.86 14.20 4.35
CA PRO A 160 8.28 15.49 4.02
C PRO A 160 8.46 16.48 5.17
N SER A 161 8.26 17.77 4.92
CA SER A 161 8.46 18.84 5.91
C SER A 161 7.59 18.69 7.17
N ARG A 162 6.42 18.05 7.04
CA ARG A 162 5.54 17.65 8.17
C ARG A 162 5.54 16.13 8.29
N PHE A 163 6.32 15.59 9.21
CA PHE A 163 6.53 14.15 9.31
C PHE A 163 6.21 13.61 10.70
N PHE A 164 5.22 12.71 10.76
CA PHE A 164 4.75 12.06 11.99
C PHE A 164 4.61 10.56 11.73
N PHE A 165 5.42 9.76 12.39
CA PHE A 165 5.50 8.33 12.13
C PHE A 165 5.55 7.54 13.42
N TYR A 166 4.44 6.90 13.79
CA TYR A 166 4.28 5.98 14.94
C TYR A 166 4.94 6.47 16.26
N ASN A 167 4.95 7.77 16.53
CA ASN A 167 5.73 8.45 17.57
C ASN A 167 7.25 8.24 17.55
N LEU A 168 7.78 7.62 16.53
CA LEU A 168 9.22 7.54 16.34
C LEU A 168 9.78 8.86 15.81
N PHE A 169 8.96 9.57 15.03
CA PHE A 169 9.25 10.90 14.51
C PHE A 169 8.01 11.78 14.67
N GLU A 170 8.15 12.88 15.41
CA GLU A 170 7.10 13.86 15.66
C GLU A 170 7.68 15.26 15.48
N SER A 171 7.62 15.78 14.27
CA SER A 171 8.14 17.10 13.97
C SER A 171 7.22 17.89 13.05
N ASP A 172 7.16 19.19 13.30
CA ASP A 172 6.48 20.15 12.46
C ASP A 172 7.43 21.31 12.08
N VAL A 173 6.92 22.33 11.39
CA VAL A 173 7.71 23.51 11.01
C VAL A 173 8.34 24.24 12.15
N THR A 174 7.70 24.23 13.31
CA THR A 174 8.17 24.95 14.50
C THR A 174 9.23 24.14 15.23
N GLY A 175 9.40 22.87 14.87
CA GLY A 175 10.24 21.90 15.56
C GLY A 175 9.67 21.48 16.92
N ALA A 176 8.42 21.85 17.21
CA ALA A 176 7.74 21.44 18.44
C ALA A 176 7.25 19.99 18.31
N PRO A 177 7.72 19.05 19.13
CA PRO A 177 7.21 17.69 19.11
C PRO A 177 5.78 17.66 19.62
N LEU A 178 4.93 16.86 19.00
CA LEU A 178 3.62 16.56 19.54
C LEU A 178 3.80 15.70 20.81
N SER A 179 3.27 16.16 21.95
CA SER A 179 3.42 15.42 23.20
C SER A 179 2.65 14.10 23.17
N VAL A 180 3.35 13.01 23.27
CA VAL A 180 2.81 11.65 23.36
C VAL A 180 1.94 11.42 24.59
N ARG A 181 2.05 12.30 25.61
CA ARG A 181 1.38 12.14 26.91
C ARG A 181 -0.15 12.26 26.87
N ASN A 182 -0.70 12.83 25.80
CA ASN A 182 -2.14 13.04 25.63
C ASN A 182 -2.80 12.00 24.72
N ARG A 183 -2.21 10.83 24.54
CA ARG A 183 -2.83 9.76 23.76
C ARG A 183 -4.14 9.31 24.37
N PRO A 184 -5.24 9.27 23.58
CA PRO A 184 -6.33 8.37 23.90
C PRO A 184 -5.75 6.95 23.90
N ARG A 185 -6.12 6.13 24.88
CA ARG A 185 -5.62 4.75 24.96
C ARG A 185 -5.94 4.00 23.67
N GLY A 186 -4.92 3.56 22.94
CA GLY A 186 -5.02 2.26 22.36
C GLY A 186 -4.95 2.08 20.86
N THR A 187 -5.02 3.04 19.95
CA THR A 187 -4.96 2.72 18.53
C THR A 187 -3.98 3.61 17.77
N ILE A 188 -3.40 3.05 16.68
CA ILE A 188 -2.51 3.79 15.78
C ILE A 188 -3.30 4.93 15.11
N ASP A 189 -4.55 4.67 14.74
CA ASP A 189 -5.44 5.64 14.11
C ASP A 189 -5.81 6.80 15.04
N ALA A 190 -5.94 6.55 16.36
CA ALA A 190 -6.17 7.62 17.33
C ALA A 190 -5.00 8.63 17.40
N TYR A 191 -3.77 8.14 17.23
CA TYR A 191 -2.60 9.01 17.09
C TYR A 191 -2.67 9.79 15.78
N ALA A 192 -2.95 9.13 14.66
CA ALA A 192 -3.09 9.79 13.37
C ALA A 192 -4.16 10.89 13.41
N ALA A 193 -5.34 10.60 14.00
CA ALA A 193 -6.42 11.55 14.16
C ALA A 193 -6.00 12.78 14.99
N ALA A 194 -5.28 12.58 16.10
CA ALA A 194 -4.80 13.68 16.93
C ALA A 194 -3.81 14.60 16.19
N VAL A 195 -2.87 14.01 15.45
CA VAL A 195 -1.88 14.74 14.62
C VAL A 195 -2.58 15.45 13.47
N GLY A 196 -3.48 14.78 12.76
CA GLY A 196 -4.25 15.35 11.65
C GLY A 196 -5.03 16.59 12.07
N ARG A 197 -5.80 16.49 13.16
CA ARG A 197 -6.53 17.63 13.76
C ARG A 197 -5.59 18.78 14.10
N TRP A 198 -4.44 18.50 14.68
CA TRP A 198 -3.44 19.51 15.04
C TRP A 198 -2.89 20.23 13.81
N LEU A 199 -2.60 19.51 12.72
CA LEU A 199 -2.14 20.09 11.46
C LEU A 199 -3.23 20.91 10.75
N VAL A 200 -4.47 20.41 10.70
CA VAL A 200 -5.63 21.10 10.11
C VAL A 200 -5.90 22.41 10.84
N THR A 201 -5.90 22.41 12.19
CA THR A 201 -6.12 23.61 13.01
C THR A 201 -5.07 24.71 12.75
N ARG A 202 -3.85 24.34 12.37
CA ARG A 202 -2.73 25.27 12.11
C ARG A 202 -2.54 25.65 10.65
N ASP A 203 -3.37 25.08 9.79
CA ASP A 203 -3.22 25.25 8.34
C ASP A 203 -1.81 24.87 7.82
N GLY A 204 -1.23 23.83 8.42
CA GLY A 204 0.18 23.55 8.42
C GLY A 204 0.76 22.84 7.16
N PHE A 205 -0.04 22.64 6.10
CA PHE A 205 0.37 21.91 4.90
C PHE A 205 -0.40 22.39 3.67
N ASP A 206 0.11 22.08 2.47
CA ASP A 206 -0.63 22.15 1.22
C ASP A 206 -1.15 20.75 0.83
N PHE A 207 -0.34 19.72 1.01
CA PHE A 207 -0.68 18.31 0.84
C PHE A 207 -0.46 17.52 2.12
N LEU A 208 -1.41 16.64 2.46
CA LEU A 208 -1.30 15.73 3.62
C LEU A 208 -1.67 14.29 3.21
N ALA A 209 -0.75 13.35 3.38
CA ALA A 209 -1.06 11.93 3.39
C ALA A 209 -1.43 11.50 4.81
N PHE A 210 -2.68 11.06 4.99
CA PHE A 210 -3.29 10.68 6.26
C PHE A 210 -3.65 9.19 6.21
N TYR A 211 -2.85 8.36 6.89
CA TYR A 211 -2.96 6.90 6.83
C TYR A 211 -3.53 6.32 8.12
N LEU A 212 -4.54 5.46 7.97
CA LEU A 212 -5.28 4.77 9.01
C LEU A 212 -5.11 3.25 8.82
N SER A 213 -4.45 2.58 9.77
CA SER A 213 -4.04 1.18 9.66
C SER A 213 -4.87 0.20 10.48
N ASP A 214 -5.68 0.69 11.43
CA ASP A 214 -6.36 -0.20 12.40
C ASP A 214 -7.46 -1.07 11.75
N TYR A 215 -8.00 -0.66 10.58
CA TYR A 215 -8.98 -1.45 9.86
C TYR A 215 -8.36 -2.75 9.31
N ASP A 216 -7.16 -2.68 8.70
CA ASP A 216 -6.46 -3.85 8.19
C ASP A 216 -6.18 -4.88 9.28
N TYR A 217 -5.64 -4.44 10.44
CA TYR A 217 -5.43 -5.32 11.59
C TYR A 217 -6.71 -6.00 12.09
N ALA A 218 -7.82 -5.27 12.13
CA ALA A 218 -9.11 -5.84 12.52
C ALA A 218 -9.62 -6.85 11.49
N SER A 219 -9.46 -6.54 10.22
CA SER A 219 -9.87 -7.38 9.10
C SER A 219 -9.06 -8.68 9.02
N HIS A 220 -7.76 -8.64 9.29
CA HIS A 220 -6.94 -9.84 9.42
C HIS A 220 -7.45 -10.83 10.49
N VAL A 221 -8.02 -10.30 11.59
CA VAL A 221 -8.51 -11.13 12.71
C VAL A 221 -9.95 -11.58 12.52
N GLN A 222 -10.81 -10.70 11.98
CA GLN A 222 -12.27 -10.92 11.97
C GLN A 222 -12.82 -11.22 10.56
N GLY A 223 -12.01 -11.03 9.53
CA GLY A 223 -12.41 -11.01 8.13
C GLY A 223 -12.89 -9.62 7.68
N PRO A 224 -12.78 -9.33 6.37
CA PRO A 224 -13.09 -8.01 5.81
C PRO A 224 -14.55 -7.59 6.00
N ASP A 225 -15.49 -8.55 6.03
CA ASP A 225 -16.91 -8.27 6.16
C ASP A 225 -17.37 -8.06 7.63
N ALA A 226 -16.49 -8.23 8.60
CA ALA A 226 -16.82 -8.13 10.03
C ALA A 226 -16.14 -6.94 10.74
N ALA A 227 -15.25 -6.20 10.08
CA ALA A 227 -14.44 -5.15 10.69
C ALA A 227 -15.17 -3.78 10.84
N HIS A 228 -16.50 -3.77 10.96
CA HIS A 228 -17.33 -2.56 11.03
C HIS A 228 -16.91 -1.60 12.16
N ALA A 229 -16.54 -2.12 13.33
CA ALA A 229 -16.13 -1.27 14.45
C ALA A 229 -14.79 -0.55 14.19
N ALA A 230 -13.91 -1.14 13.38
CA ALA A 230 -12.68 -0.49 12.98
C ALA A 230 -12.97 0.61 11.95
N LEU A 231 -13.83 0.35 10.96
CA LEU A 231 -14.24 1.37 9.99
C LEU A 231 -14.97 2.55 10.65
N ALA A 232 -15.80 2.30 11.68
CA ALA A 232 -16.42 3.37 12.45
C ALA A 232 -15.37 4.29 13.13
N ARG A 233 -14.27 3.73 13.64
CA ARG A 233 -13.15 4.54 14.18
C ARG A 233 -12.42 5.35 13.11
N CYS A 234 -12.26 4.78 11.90
CA CYS A 234 -11.74 5.54 10.77
C CYS A 234 -12.66 6.71 10.40
N ASP A 235 -13.98 6.49 10.40
CA ASP A 235 -14.97 7.55 10.18
C ASP A 235 -14.89 8.66 11.24
N GLU A 236 -14.75 8.28 12.54
CA GLU A 236 -14.53 9.23 13.64
C GLU A 236 -13.23 10.04 13.45
N ALA A 237 -12.16 9.39 12.96
CA ALA A 237 -10.90 10.06 12.68
C ALA A 237 -11.05 11.12 11.57
N VAL A 238 -11.77 10.79 10.50
CA VAL A 238 -12.10 11.72 9.41
C VAL A 238 -13.02 12.85 9.93
N GLY A 239 -14.04 12.51 10.73
CA GLY A 239 -14.91 13.48 11.38
C GLY A 239 -14.14 14.49 12.22
N GLY A 240 -13.11 14.03 12.93
CA GLY A 240 -12.21 14.90 13.70
C GLY A 240 -11.42 15.89 12.83
N LEU A 241 -11.07 15.57 11.58
CA LEU A 241 -10.46 16.54 10.65
C LEU A 241 -11.50 17.59 10.20
N ILE A 242 -12.74 17.15 9.91
CA ILE A 242 -13.83 18.02 9.51
C ILE A 242 -14.15 19.03 10.64
N GLU A 243 -14.28 18.56 11.87
CA GLU A 243 -14.48 19.42 13.04
C GLU A 243 -13.33 20.43 13.26
N ALA A 244 -12.08 19.95 13.12
CA ALA A 244 -10.90 20.80 13.29
C ALA A 244 -10.79 21.90 12.21
N ALA A 245 -11.40 21.70 11.05
CA ALA A 245 -11.47 22.69 9.98
C ALA A 245 -12.54 23.77 10.25
N GLY A 246 -13.48 23.53 11.17
CA GLY A 246 -14.61 24.43 11.49
C GLY A 246 -15.98 23.86 11.09
N GLY A 247 -16.02 22.64 10.55
CA GLY A 247 -17.24 21.98 10.11
C GLY A 247 -17.19 21.56 8.63
N ALA A 248 -18.29 21.01 8.15
CA ALA A 248 -18.36 20.42 6.80
C ALA A 248 -18.12 21.45 5.68
N ASP A 249 -18.77 22.62 5.78
CA ASP A 249 -18.69 23.64 4.73
C ASP A 249 -17.26 24.19 4.62
N GLU A 250 -16.65 24.56 5.74
CA GLU A 250 -15.27 25.06 5.80
C GLU A 250 -14.26 24.01 5.36
N PHE A 251 -14.51 22.74 5.72
CA PHE A 251 -13.64 21.63 5.28
C PHE A 251 -13.68 21.46 3.76
N LEU A 252 -14.88 21.41 3.17
CA LEU A 252 -15.08 21.25 1.72
C LEU A 252 -14.64 22.50 0.94
N GLU A 253 -14.68 23.70 1.53
CA GLU A 253 -14.17 24.91 0.91
C GLU A 253 -12.62 24.89 0.84
N ARG A 254 -11.95 24.44 1.91
CA ARG A 254 -10.49 24.50 2.05
C ARG A 254 -9.77 23.34 1.38
N TYR A 255 -10.37 22.14 1.38
CA TYR A 255 -9.69 20.92 1.00
C TYR A 255 -10.33 20.23 -0.21
N ALA A 256 -9.47 19.75 -1.12
CA ALA A 256 -9.77 18.66 -2.02
C ALA A 256 -9.38 17.34 -1.31
N ILE A 257 -10.09 16.26 -1.58
CA ILE A 257 -9.90 14.97 -0.91
C ILE A 257 -9.75 13.87 -1.94
N ILE A 258 -8.74 13.01 -1.75
CA ILE A 258 -8.74 11.65 -2.28
C ILE A 258 -8.86 10.71 -1.09
N LEU A 259 -9.87 9.83 -1.09
CA LEU A 259 -9.98 8.73 -0.14
C LEU A 259 -9.87 7.43 -0.90
N CYS A 260 -8.94 6.57 -0.47
CA CYS A 260 -8.76 5.25 -1.07
C CYS A 260 -8.28 4.23 -0.01
N SER A 261 -8.20 2.97 -0.41
CA SER A 261 -7.37 1.97 0.21
C SER A 261 -6.13 1.73 -0.65
N ASP A 262 -5.12 1.13 -0.09
CA ASP A 262 -3.93 0.66 -0.78
C ASP A 262 -4.14 -0.72 -1.42
N HIS A 263 -4.89 -1.62 -0.76
CA HIS A 263 -5.35 -2.93 -1.26
C HIS A 263 -6.71 -3.28 -0.68
N GLY A 264 -7.31 -4.35 -1.22
CA GLY A 264 -8.48 -4.99 -0.64
C GLY A 264 -8.09 -6.12 0.32
N GLN A 265 -9.07 -6.92 0.74
CA GLN A 265 -8.87 -8.13 1.53
C GLN A 265 -9.86 -9.22 1.15
N THR A 266 -9.44 -10.47 1.25
CA THR A 266 -10.25 -11.67 1.00
C THR A 266 -10.34 -12.52 2.26
N PRO A 267 -11.52 -13.06 2.62
CA PRO A 267 -11.63 -14.09 3.66
C PRO A 267 -10.78 -15.32 3.32
N VAL A 268 -10.04 -15.82 4.30
CA VAL A 268 -9.17 -17.00 4.13
C VAL A 268 -9.48 -18.05 5.20
N SER A 269 -9.49 -19.33 4.78
CA SER A 269 -9.75 -20.48 5.65
C SER A 269 -8.65 -21.53 5.57
N GLU A 270 -7.86 -21.52 4.50
CA GLU A 270 -6.86 -22.55 4.20
C GLU A 270 -5.46 -21.93 4.08
N VAL A 271 -4.45 -22.74 4.37
CA VAL A 271 -3.04 -22.31 4.38
C VAL A 271 -2.21 -23.27 3.54
N ALA A 272 -1.43 -22.72 2.61
CA ALA A 272 -0.40 -23.44 1.87
C ALA A 272 1.00 -23.05 2.36
N ARG A 273 1.94 -23.98 2.29
CA ARG A 273 3.35 -23.79 2.61
C ARG A 273 4.17 -23.99 1.36
N LEU A 274 4.66 -22.91 0.79
CA LEU A 274 5.48 -22.97 -0.42
C LEU A 274 6.84 -23.64 -0.16
N GLU A 275 7.37 -23.54 1.06
CA GLU A 275 8.62 -24.18 1.47
C GLU A 275 8.54 -25.71 1.40
N ASP A 276 7.34 -26.30 1.60
CA ASP A 276 7.16 -27.75 1.50
C ASP A 276 7.25 -28.24 0.03
N VAL A 277 6.93 -27.36 -0.94
CA VAL A 277 7.06 -27.63 -2.39
C VAL A 277 8.48 -27.39 -2.88
N PHE A 278 9.17 -26.44 -2.26
CA PHE A 278 10.51 -25.98 -2.67
C PHE A 278 11.52 -26.06 -1.50
N PRO A 279 11.79 -27.27 -0.95
CA PRO A 279 12.63 -27.41 0.25
C PRO A 279 14.11 -27.04 0.00
N ASP A 280 14.57 -27.03 -1.24
CA ASP A 280 15.96 -26.74 -1.61
C ASP A 280 16.14 -25.28 -2.09
N GLU A 281 15.06 -24.49 -2.17
CA GLU A 281 15.08 -23.14 -2.68
C GLU A 281 14.85 -22.11 -1.57
N LEU A 282 15.23 -20.86 -1.82
CA LEU A 282 14.91 -19.78 -0.90
C LEU A 282 13.51 -19.25 -1.22
N VAL A 283 12.59 -19.51 -0.32
CA VAL A 283 11.19 -19.07 -0.41
C VAL A 283 10.96 -17.88 0.50
N THR A 284 10.28 -16.87 -0.02
CA THR A 284 9.70 -15.79 0.78
C THR A 284 8.21 -15.73 0.50
N ALA A 285 7.40 -15.84 1.53
CA ALA A 285 5.94 -15.80 1.41
C ALA A 285 5.34 -15.04 2.59
N SER A 286 4.27 -14.36 2.36
CA SER A 286 3.44 -13.73 3.37
C SER A 286 2.07 -13.42 2.78
N ASN A 287 1.05 -13.59 3.57
CA ASN A 287 -0.31 -13.32 3.15
C ASN A 287 -0.65 -14.14 1.89
N ARG A 288 -1.01 -13.50 0.77
CA ARG A 288 -1.47 -14.21 -0.43
C ARG A 288 -0.54 -14.06 -1.64
N ALA A 289 0.72 -13.73 -1.38
CA ALA A 289 1.78 -13.72 -2.40
C ALA A 289 3.02 -14.48 -1.90
N GLY A 290 3.79 -15.05 -2.82
CA GLY A 290 5.04 -15.70 -2.53
C GLY A 290 6.06 -15.53 -3.65
N MET A 291 7.33 -15.63 -3.31
CA MET A 291 8.45 -15.58 -4.26
C MET A 291 9.40 -16.74 -3.99
N VAL A 292 9.94 -17.30 -5.06
CA VAL A 292 10.97 -18.33 -4.99
C VAL A 292 12.22 -17.81 -5.70
N TYR A 293 13.34 -17.81 -4.98
CA TYR A 293 14.65 -17.40 -5.48
C TYR A 293 15.46 -18.65 -5.76
N THR A 294 15.91 -18.83 -7.01
CA THR A 294 16.52 -20.07 -7.48
C THR A 294 17.52 -19.84 -8.60
N ASP A 295 18.53 -20.72 -8.68
CA ASP A 295 19.41 -20.83 -9.84
C ASP A 295 18.94 -21.95 -10.82
N ALA A 296 17.87 -22.69 -10.47
CA ALA A 296 17.28 -23.71 -11.32
C ALA A 296 16.36 -23.09 -12.39
N ASP A 297 15.95 -23.93 -13.36
CA ASP A 297 15.00 -23.51 -14.40
C ASP A 297 13.61 -23.21 -13.82
N PRO A 298 13.12 -21.95 -13.87
CA PRO A 298 11.84 -21.57 -13.29
C PRO A 298 10.66 -22.32 -13.89
N ALA A 299 10.68 -22.62 -15.20
CA ALA A 299 9.61 -23.36 -15.87
C ALA A 299 9.46 -24.79 -15.33
N THR A 300 10.58 -25.42 -14.95
CA THR A 300 10.56 -26.74 -14.31
C THR A 300 10.01 -26.67 -12.89
N LEU A 301 10.36 -25.64 -12.12
CA LEU A 301 9.86 -25.45 -10.75
C LEU A 301 8.38 -25.07 -10.73
N ALA A 302 7.93 -24.23 -11.66
CA ALA A 302 6.52 -23.82 -11.76
C ALA A 302 5.58 -25.03 -11.89
N LYS A 303 5.99 -26.08 -12.60
CA LYS A 303 5.22 -27.33 -12.75
C LYS A 303 5.00 -28.09 -11.43
N ARG A 304 5.83 -27.87 -10.40
CA ARG A 304 5.64 -28.48 -9.07
C ARG A 304 4.42 -27.92 -8.34
N LEU A 305 3.92 -26.77 -8.79
CA LEU A 305 2.71 -26.14 -8.24
C LEU A 305 1.43 -26.56 -8.98
N ASP A 306 1.53 -27.33 -10.06
CA ASP A 306 0.36 -27.87 -10.77
C ASP A 306 -0.49 -28.72 -9.83
N GLY A 307 -1.80 -28.43 -9.80
CA GLY A 307 -2.73 -29.14 -8.92
C GLY A 307 -2.65 -28.75 -7.43
N ASN A 308 -1.82 -27.76 -7.06
CA ASN A 308 -1.84 -27.22 -5.70
C ASN A 308 -3.06 -26.30 -5.53
N PRO A 309 -4.04 -26.67 -4.67
CA PRO A 309 -5.28 -25.92 -4.53
C PRO A 309 -5.09 -24.51 -3.93
N GLY A 310 -3.95 -24.26 -3.29
CA GLY A 310 -3.60 -22.96 -2.71
C GLY A 310 -3.04 -21.94 -3.71
N VAL A 311 -2.81 -22.35 -4.98
CA VAL A 311 -2.17 -21.52 -5.99
C VAL A 311 -3.18 -21.17 -7.10
N ASP A 312 -3.31 -19.88 -7.40
CA ASP A 312 -4.09 -19.40 -8.54
C ASP A 312 -3.21 -19.30 -9.79
N VAL A 313 -2.13 -18.51 -9.73
CA VAL A 313 -1.23 -18.27 -10.85
C VAL A 313 0.22 -18.31 -10.39
N VAL A 314 1.07 -18.94 -11.20
CA VAL A 314 2.53 -18.90 -11.08
C VAL A 314 3.09 -18.10 -12.24
N LEU A 315 4.00 -17.18 -11.94
CA LEU A 315 4.59 -16.24 -12.89
C LEU A 315 6.10 -16.36 -12.90
N TRP A 316 6.72 -16.28 -14.10
CA TRP A 316 8.19 -16.21 -14.25
C TRP A 316 8.61 -15.49 -15.53
N ARG A 317 9.90 -15.20 -15.65
CA ARG A 317 10.49 -14.60 -16.87
C ARG A 317 11.18 -15.64 -17.71
N GLU A 318 11.00 -15.54 -19.03
CA GLU A 318 11.79 -16.26 -20.05
C GLU A 318 12.33 -15.25 -21.08
N GLY A 319 13.55 -14.79 -20.86
CA GLY A 319 14.15 -13.73 -21.69
C GLY A 319 13.34 -12.42 -21.62
N ASP A 320 12.86 -11.97 -22.78
CA ASP A 320 12.09 -10.71 -22.88
C ASP A 320 10.58 -10.91 -22.69
N GLU A 321 10.11 -12.12 -22.43
CA GLU A 321 8.72 -12.44 -22.18
C GLU A 321 8.51 -12.86 -20.71
N ALA A 322 7.29 -12.76 -20.26
CA ALA A 322 6.79 -13.34 -19.03
C ALA A 322 5.87 -14.53 -19.35
N VAL A 323 5.83 -15.49 -18.46
CA VAL A 323 4.92 -16.63 -18.54
C VAL A 323 4.05 -16.64 -17.29
N ALA A 324 2.75 -16.81 -17.49
CA ALA A 324 1.78 -17.09 -16.43
C ALA A 324 1.27 -18.52 -16.62
N ARG A 325 1.20 -19.30 -15.52
CA ARG A 325 0.71 -20.68 -15.54
C ARG A 325 -0.40 -20.86 -14.52
N ARG A 326 -1.51 -21.45 -14.99
CA ARG A 326 -2.66 -21.84 -14.18
C ARG A 326 -3.14 -23.21 -14.62
N GLU A 327 -3.27 -24.16 -13.69
CA GLU A 327 -3.82 -25.51 -13.94
C GLU A 327 -3.17 -26.25 -15.13
N GLY A 328 -1.88 -26.04 -15.34
CA GLY A 328 -1.14 -26.69 -16.42
C GLY A 328 -1.11 -25.93 -17.75
N GLU A 329 -1.96 -24.94 -17.96
CA GLU A 329 -2.00 -24.09 -19.16
C GLU A 329 -1.10 -22.87 -18.99
N GLU A 330 -0.60 -22.32 -20.11
CA GLU A 330 0.35 -21.20 -20.12
C GLU A 330 -0.12 -20.03 -20.99
N LEU A 331 0.12 -18.83 -20.49
CA LEU A 331 0.06 -17.58 -21.24
C LEU A 331 1.45 -16.97 -21.29
N ARG A 332 1.97 -16.70 -22.49
CA ARG A 332 3.18 -15.91 -22.70
C ARG A 332 2.79 -14.48 -23.02
N PHE A 333 3.45 -13.52 -22.38
CA PHE A 333 3.10 -12.12 -22.55
C PHE A 333 4.29 -11.17 -22.36
N SER A 334 4.16 -10.01 -22.98
CA SER A 334 5.00 -8.84 -22.76
C SER A 334 4.10 -7.60 -22.81
N PRO A 335 4.60 -6.38 -22.55
CA PRO A 335 3.80 -5.17 -22.74
C PRO A 335 3.23 -5.01 -24.15
N ALA A 336 3.90 -5.59 -25.18
CA ALA A 336 3.53 -5.44 -26.59
C ALA A 336 2.73 -6.60 -27.17
N ALA A 337 2.79 -7.80 -26.59
CA ALA A 337 2.24 -9.01 -27.21
C ALA A 337 1.79 -10.05 -26.19
N THR A 338 0.85 -10.91 -26.62
CA THR A 338 0.39 -12.09 -25.87
C THR A 338 0.22 -13.27 -26.78
N SER A 339 0.47 -14.49 -26.27
CA SER A 339 0.20 -15.76 -26.93
C SER A 339 -0.19 -16.83 -25.90
N GLY A 340 -1.13 -17.70 -26.24
CA GLY A 340 -1.69 -18.71 -25.34
C GLY A 340 -3.06 -18.31 -24.75
N ASP A 341 -3.44 -18.92 -23.64
CA ASP A 341 -4.76 -18.70 -23.05
C ASP A 341 -4.79 -17.41 -22.21
N ALA A 342 -5.42 -16.37 -22.76
CA ALA A 342 -5.53 -15.07 -22.13
C ALA A 342 -6.38 -15.09 -20.83
N SER A 343 -7.20 -16.12 -20.61
CA SER A 343 -8.03 -16.25 -19.39
C SER A 343 -7.20 -16.53 -18.13
N ILE A 344 -5.94 -16.94 -18.27
CA ILE A 344 -5.01 -17.14 -17.15
C ILE A 344 -4.77 -15.85 -16.36
N LEU A 345 -4.77 -14.69 -17.04
CA LEU A 345 -4.63 -13.36 -16.44
C LEU A 345 -5.85 -12.46 -16.72
N ASP A 346 -7.06 -13.02 -16.57
CA ASP A 346 -8.33 -12.29 -16.67
C ASP A 346 -8.63 -11.37 -15.46
N HIS A 347 -7.67 -11.22 -14.56
CA HIS A 347 -7.68 -10.29 -13.43
C HIS A 347 -7.67 -8.83 -13.90
N HIS A 348 -8.16 -7.91 -13.07
CA HIS A 348 -8.12 -6.47 -13.34
C HIS A 348 -6.67 -6.00 -13.60
N ASP A 349 -6.42 -5.48 -14.79
CA ASP A 349 -5.07 -5.10 -15.27
C ASP A 349 -4.01 -6.22 -15.07
N GLY A 350 -4.44 -7.49 -15.09
CA GLY A 350 -3.66 -8.65 -14.65
C GLY A 350 -2.31 -8.77 -15.34
N ARG A 351 -2.25 -8.56 -16.68
CA ARG A 351 -0.99 -8.63 -17.44
C ARG A 351 -0.02 -7.51 -17.08
N GLU A 352 -0.50 -6.28 -16.93
CA GLU A 352 0.33 -5.13 -16.57
C GLU A 352 0.90 -5.31 -15.17
N ARG A 353 0.06 -5.68 -14.21
CA ARG A 353 0.45 -5.90 -12.81
C ARG A 353 1.41 -7.09 -12.65
N ALA A 354 1.15 -8.19 -13.34
CA ALA A 354 2.04 -9.37 -13.34
C ALA A 354 3.39 -9.05 -13.99
N TRP A 355 3.38 -8.31 -15.12
CA TRP A 355 4.61 -7.85 -15.76
C TRP A 355 5.46 -7.00 -14.83
N ALA A 356 4.86 -5.99 -14.21
CA ALA A 356 5.56 -5.08 -13.31
C ALA A 356 6.14 -5.80 -12.08
N ALA A 357 5.43 -6.77 -11.51
CA ALA A 357 5.94 -7.59 -10.42
C ALA A 357 7.18 -8.40 -10.83
N LEU A 358 7.15 -9.01 -12.03
CA LEU A 358 8.27 -9.79 -12.58
C LEU A 358 9.44 -8.92 -13.07
N ALA A 359 9.18 -7.70 -13.52
CA ALA A 359 10.20 -6.77 -13.99
C ALA A 359 10.94 -6.07 -12.83
N ASN A 360 10.46 -6.22 -11.60
CA ASN A 360 11.13 -5.72 -10.41
C ASN A 360 12.49 -6.42 -10.23
N PRO A 361 13.62 -5.67 -10.09
CA PRO A 361 14.96 -6.25 -9.99
C PRO A 361 15.17 -7.10 -8.72
N ASN A 362 14.30 -6.93 -7.72
CA ASN A 362 14.33 -7.65 -6.45
C ASN A 362 13.34 -8.83 -6.40
N ALA A 363 12.55 -9.06 -7.46
CA ALA A 363 11.62 -10.18 -7.50
C ALA A 363 12.34 -11.53 -7.48
N GLY A 364 11.68 -12.57 -6.98
CA GLY A 364 12.12 -13.96 -7.15
C GLY A 364 11.98 -14.41 -8.60
N GLU A 365 12.65 -15.51 -8.95
CA GLU A 365 12.54 -16.14 -10.26
C GLU A 365 11.14 -16.69 -10.53
N LEU A 366 10.40 -17.09 -9.44
CA LEU A 366 8.96 -17.32 -9.47
C LEU A 366 8.23 -16.32 -8.57
N VAL A 367 7.09 -15.84 -9.04
CA VAL A 367 6.12 -15.08 -8.24
C VAL A 367 4.81 -15.86 -8.24
N VAL A 368 4.25 -16.10 -7.06
CA VAL A 368 3.09 -16.98 -6.85
C VAL A 368 1.95 -16.17 -6.26
N SER A 369 0.77 -16.23 -6.90
CA SER A 369 -0.48 -15.66 -6.41
C SER A 369 -1.36 -16.77 -5.82
N ALA A 370 -1.89 -16.56 -4.61
CA ALA A 370 -2.74 -17.53 -3.94
C ALA A 370 -4.15 -17.61 -4.54
N ALA A 371 -4.74 -18.80 -4.47
CA ALA A 371 -6.11 -19.09 -4.85
C ALA A 371 -7.15 -18.51 -3.86
N GLY A 372 -8.42 -18.44 -4.27
CA GLY A 372 -9.52 -17.98 -3.42
C GLY A 372 -9.64 -18.79 -2.13
N GLY A 373 -9.75 -18.10 -0.98
CA GLY A 373 -9.84 -18.74 0.34
C GLY A 373 -8.51 -19.25 0.91
N TRP A 374 -7.41 -19.16 0.17
CA TRP A 374 -6.07 -19.60 0.58
C TRP A 374 -5.13 -18.44 0.84
N GLU A 375 -4.19 -18.67 1.74
CA GLU A 375 -3.01 -17.82 1.94
C GLU A 375 -1.74 -18.67 2.10
N PHE A 376 -0.58 -18.02 2.07
CA PHE A 376 0.70 -18.67 2.34
C PHE A 376 1.17 -18.37 3.76
N ALA A 377 1.69 -19.40 4.44
CA ALA A 377 2.35 -19.20 5.72
C ALA A 377 3.59 -18.31 5.56
N ASP A 378 3.85 -17.42 6.52
CA ASP A 378 5.05 -16.59 6.55
C ASP A 378 6.31 -17.38 6.99
N LEU A 379 7.46 -16.70 7.05
CA LEU A 379 8.75 -17.27 7.45
C LEU A 379 8.73 -18.02 8.81
N ALA A 380 7.76 -17.73 9.67
CA ALA A 380 7.58 -18.37 10.98
C ALA A 380 6.38 -19.32 11.02
N GLY A 381 5.74 -19.58 9.88
CA GLY A 381 4.54 -20.40 9.77
C GLY A 381 3.26 -19.71 10.27
N ARG A 382 3.27 -18.38 10.43
CA ARG A 382 2.08 -17.60 10.81
C ARG A 382 1.16 -17.39 9.62
N HIS A 383 -0.12 -17.24 9.88
CA HIS A 383 -1.19 -17.08 8.91
C HIS A 383 -2.42 -16.44 9.55
N HIS A 384 -3.40 -16.05 8.73
CA HIS A 384 -4.65 -15.38 9.13
C HIS A 384 -5.89 -16.25 8.88
N ALA A 385 -5.73 -17.57 8.68
CA ALA A 385 -6.86 -18.46 8.41
C ALA A 385 -7.95 -18.34 9.49
N GLY A 386 -9.19 -18.12 9.05
CA GLY A 386 -10.33 -17.75 9.89
C GLY A 386 -10.62 -16.25 9.94
N GLY A 387 -9.79 -15.42 9.32
CA GLY A 387 -9.93 -13.97 9.16
C GLY A 387 -9.80 -13.53 7.71
N GLY A 388 -9.12 -12.41 7.47
CA GLY A 388 -8.83 -11.84 6.15
C GLY A 388 -7.35 -11.84 5.80
N SER A 389 -7.04 -11.89 4.51
CA SER A 389 -5.69 -11.76 3.99
C SER A 389 -5.71 -11.13 2.61
N HIS A 390 -4.56 -10.67 2.12
CA HIS A 390 -4.40 -9.95 0.86
C HIS A 390 -3.06 -10.28 0.20
N GLY A 391 -2.82 -9.79 -1.02
CA GLY A 391 -1.54 -9.99 -1.71
C GLY A 391 -1.65 -10.61 -3.09
N SER A 392 -2.79 -11.27 -3.42
CA SER A 392 -2.98 -11.97 -4.69
C SER A 392 -3.39 -11.04 -5.83
N LEU A 393 -3.46 -11.60 -7.05
CA LEU A 393 -4.03 -10.94 -8.23
C LEU A 393 -5.55 -10.85 -8.20
N LEU A 394 -6.24 -11.64 -7.37
CA LEU A 394 -7.69 -11.74 -7.34
C LEU A 394 -8.36 -10.42 -6.99
N ALA A 395 -9.58 -10.23 -7.49
CA ALA A 395 -10.36 -8.99 -7.34
C ALA A 395 -10.54 -8.57 -5.87
N GLY A 396 -10.76 -9.53 -4.94
CA GLY A 396 -10.93 -9.24 -3.53
C GLY A 396 -9.74 -8.52 -2.88
N ASP A 397 -8.51 -8.81 -3.34
CA ASP A 397 -7.29 -8.16 -2.85
C ASP A 397 -6.92 -6.92 -3.66
N SER A 398 -7.38 -6.86 -4.90
CA SER A 398 -6.95 -5.87 -5.90
C SER A 398 -7.90 -4.70 -6.05
N GLU A 399 -9.20 -4.89 -5.83
CA GLU A 399 -10.18 -3.79 -5.88
C GLU A 399 -10.11 -2.96 -4.60
N VAL A 400 -10.06 -1.65 -4.78
CA VAL A 400 -10.04 -0.67 -3.70
C VAL A 400 -11.11 0.40 -3.92
N PRO A 401 -11.72 0.94 -2.85
CA PRO A 401 -12.56 2.12 -2.99
C PRO A 401 -11.70 3.32 -3.39
N MET A 402 -12.21 4.15 -4.29
CA MET A 402 -11.58 5.40 -4.71
C MET A 402 -12.63 6.49 -4.77
N LEU A 403 -12.46 7.52 -3.96
CA LEU A 403 -13.35 8.65 -3.86
C LEU A 403 -12.56 9.95 -4.02
N ALA A 404 -13.03 10.86 -4.87
CA ALA A 404 -12.41 12.16 -5.10
C ALA A 404 -13.43 13.30 -4.90
N VAL A 405 -13.07 14.28 -4.05
CA VAL A 405 -13.86 15.48 -3.77
C VAL A 405 -13.06 16.70 -4.20
N GLY A 406 -13.62 17.55 -5.04
CA GLY A 406 -13.00 18.80 -5.45
C GLY A 406 -11.79 18.64 -6.39
N LEU A 407 -11.68 17.52 -7.10
CA LEU A 407 -10.68 17.25 -8.13
C LEU A 407 -11.36 17.05 -9.49
N ASP A 408 -10.65 17.38 -10.57
CA ASP A 408 -11.11 17.16 -11.95
C ASP A 408 -10.96 15.69 -12.40
N VAL A 409 -10.08 14.93 -11.74
CA VAL A 409 -9.77 13.54 -12.05
C VAL A 409 -10.25 12.62 -10.92
N LEU A 410 -10.77 11.44 -11.29
CA LEU A 410 -11.04 10.33 -10.39
C LEU A 410 -10.13 9.17 -10.77
N PRO A 411 -9.08 8.84 -9.98
CA PRO A 411 -8.13 7.79 -10.31
C PRO A 411 -8.81 6.42 -10.52
N ALA A 412 -8.34 5.66 -11.51
CA ALA A 412 -8.82 4.31 -11.79
C ALA A 412 -7.92 3.23 -11.16
N SER A 413 -6.73 3.64 -10.70
CA SER A 413 -5.77 2.78 -10.02
C SER A 413 -5.02 3.58 -8.96
N ILE A 414 -4.46 2.88 -7.97
CA ILE A 414 -3.65 3.54 -6.92
C ILE A 414 -2.40 4.22 -7.49
N ILE A 415 -1.84 3.75 -8.61
CA ILE A 415 -0.71 4.41 -9.28
C ILE A 415 -1.10 5.74 -9.96
N GLU A 416 -2.38 6.02 -10.12
CA GLU A 416 -2.87 7.29 -10.64
C GLU A 416 -3.07 8.34 -9.54
N VAL A 417 -2.96 7.97 -8.25
CA VAL A 417 -3.17 8.90 -7.13
C VAL A 417 -2.11 9.98 -7.10
N MET A 418 -0.82 9.60 -7.15
CA MET A 418 0.27 10.58 -7.18
C MET A 418 0.17 11.54 -8.38
N PRO A 419 0.00 11.09 -9.64
CA PRO A 419 -0.23 11.99 -10.76
C PRO A 419 -1.45 12.90 -10.58
N ALA A 420 -2.56 12.41 -9.98
CA ALA A 420 -3.76 13.22 -9.72
C ALA A 420 -3.48 14.33 -8.69
N VAL A 421 -2.72 14.03 -7.64
CA VAL A 421 -2.25 15.05 -6.68
C VAL A 421 -1.38 16.10 -7.37
N LEU A 422 -0.44 15.69 -8.22
CA LEU A 422 0.44 16.62 -8.93
C LEU A 422 -0.33 17.48 -9.94
N ASP A 423 -1.28 16.89 -10.71
CA ASP A 423 -2.15 17.65 -11.65
C ASP A 423 -2.98 18.70 -10.90
N HIS A 424 -3.49 18.38 -9.71
CA HIS A 424 -4.24 19.31 -8.86
C HIS A 424 -3.42 20.56 -8.50
N PHE A 425 -2.13 20.41 -8.23
CA PHE A 425 -1.24 21.52 -7.91
C PHE A 425 -0.52 22.12 -9.12
N GLY A 426 -0.77 21.60 -10.33
CA GLY A 426 -0.07 22.05 -11.55
C GLY A 426 1.40 21.67 -11.60
N VAL A 427 1.80 20.63 -10.89
CA VAL A 427 3.17 20.09 -10.87
C VAL A 427 3.28 18.96 -11.90
N ALA A 428 4.37 18.95 -12.68
CA ALA A 428 4.58 17.91 -13.68
C ALA A 428 4.82 16.54 -13.04
N ALA A 429 4.11 15.52 -13.51
CA ALA A 429 4.35 14.15 -13.09
C ALA A 429 5.65 13.58 -13.71
N PRO A 430 6.32 12.62 -13.03
CA PRO A 430 7.48 11.94 -13.60
C PRO A 430 7.14 11.21 -14.91
N PRO A 431 8.11 11.00 -15.81
CA PRO A 431 7.86 10.40 -17.14
C PRO A 431 7.30 8.97 -17.10
N TYR A 432 7.54 8.22 -16.02
CA TYR A 432 7.01 6.87 -15.85
C TYR A 432 5.56 6.85 -15.36
N ALA A 433 5.06 7.96 -14.82
CA ALA A 433 3.71 8.02 -14.26
C ALA A 433 2.65 7.91 -15.37
N ARG A 434 1.57 7.20 -15.06
CA ARG A 434 0.46 7.01 -15.99
C ARG A 434 -0.18 8.37 -16.33
N VAL A 435 -0.48 8.55 -17.62
CA VAL A 435 -1.20 9.75 -18.08
C VAL A 435 -2.66 9.66 -17.63
N LEU A 436 -3.11 10.70 -16.94
CA LEU A 436 -4.49 10.76 -16.44
C LEU A 436 -5.49 11.03 -17.54
N THR A 437 -6.58 10.28 -17.55
CA THR A 437 -7.72 10.59 -18.38
C THR A 437 -8.65 11.53 -17.62
N LYS A 438 -8.82 12.76 -18.11
CA LYS A 438 -9.80 13.70 -17.53
C LYS A 438 -11.21 13.17 -17.86
N ALA A 439 -12.06 13.07 -16.84
CA ALA A 439 -13.43 12.57 -16.95
C ALA A 439 -14.39 13.63 -17.50
#